data_331d8397ad368a52c2368443f1f1ce55
#
_entry.id   331d8397ad368a52c2368443f1f1ce55
#
_cell.length_a   1.000
_cell.length_b   1.000
_cell.length_c   1.000
_cell.angle_alpha   90.00
_cell.angle_beta   90.00
_cell.angle_gamma   90.00
#
_symmetry.space_group_name_H-M   'P 1'
#
loop_
_entity.id
_entity.type
_entity.pdbx_description
1 polymer ?
#
loop_
_entity_poly.entity_id
_entity_poly.type
_entity_poly.pdbx_seq_one_letter_code
_entity_poly.pdbx_strand_id
1 'polypeptide(L)'
;VKRHQWGQQEVSELFSQPFMDLMFQAQQVHRQHFEANRVQLSTLISIKTGACPEDCAYCPQSAHYDTELEKEKLLPIAEILVAAQQAVDAGATRFCMGAAWRNPSDRELPQVLATVKAVKELGLETCATLGMLKPEQAKQLAEAGLDYYNHNLDTSENYYDQIITTRTYQDRLDTLQSVRDAGMNVCAGGIVGMGEGQSDRIGLLRTLANLPKAPESVPINMLVKVPGTPLEDVDDLDEFDFIRTIAVARILMPDSYVRLSAGRHEMNDQMQALCFMA
;
A
#
# COMPACT_ATOMS: atom_id res chain seq x y z
N VAL A 1 -25.64 -9.68 -6.98
CA VAL A 1 -25.10 -10.83 -6.25
C VAL A 1 -24.51 -10.27 -4.94
N LYS A 2 -24.96 -10.78 -3.77
CA LYS A 2 -24.33 -10.40 -2.49
C LYS A 2 -22.90 -10.92 -2.52
N ARG A 3 -21.95 -10.02 -2.31
CA ARG A 3 -20.53 -10.34 -2.18
C ARG A 3 -20.33 -11.24 -0.96
N HIS A 4 -19.44 -12.24 -1.05
CA HIS A 4 -19.06 -13.07 0.07
C HIS A 4 -18.45 -12.20 1.19
N GLN A 5 -18.87 -12.43 2.43
CA GLN A 5 -18.31 -11.80 3.62
C GLN A 5 -17.43 -12.84 4.34
N TRP A 6 -16.14 -12.62 4.33
CA TRP A 6 -15.18 -13.54 4.91
C TRP A 6 -15.24 -13.54 6.44
N GLY A 7 -15.51 -14.71 6.99
CA GLY A 7 -15.46 -14.95 8.45
C GLY A 7 -14.03 -15.12 8.95
N GLN A 8 -13.81 -14.85 10.25
CA GLN A 8 -12.49 -15.05 10.89
C GLN A 8 -12.00 -16.48 10.74
N GLN A 9 -12.89 -17.46 10.96
CA GLN A 9 -12.57 -18.88 10.89
C GLN A 9 -12.18 -19.30 9.46
N GLU A 10 -12.91 -18.84 8.44
CA GLU A 10 -12.61 -19.15 7.05
C GLU A 10 -11.22 -18.68 6.62
N VAL A 11 -10.86 -17.44 7.03
CA VAL A 11 -9.52 -16.90 6.72
C VAL A 11 -8.44 -17.64 7.50
N SER A 12 -8.70 -18.01 8.77
CA SER A 12 -7.77 -18.81 9.57
C SER A 12 -7.52 -20.18 8.94
N GLU A 13 -8.56 -20.82 8.40
CA GLU A 13 -8.44 -22.11 7.70
C GLU A 13 -7.57 -22.01 6.45
N LEU A 14 -7.65 -20.90 5.70
CA LEU A 14 -6.74 -20.65 4.57
C LEU A 14 -5.28 -20.56 5.03
N PHE A 15 -5.00 -19.79 6.09
CA PHE A 15 -3.64 -19.71 6.65
C PHE A 15 -3.10 -21.04 7.15
N SER A 16 -3.97 -21.96 7.57
CA SER A 16 -3.61 -23.26 8.14
C SER A 16 -3.45 -24.37 7.08
N GLN A 17 -3.76 -24.09 5.83
CA GLN A 17 -3.62 -25.08 4.75
C GLN A 17 -2.13 -25.51 4.57
N PRO A 18 -1.87 -26.73 4.09
CA PRO A 18 -0.54 -27.10 3.59
C PRO A 18 -0.05 -26.05 2.57
N PHE A 19 1.21 -25.66 2.69
CA PHE A 19 1.74 -24.53 1.91
C PHE A 19 1.53 -24.69 0.40
N MET A 20 1.81 -25.87 -0.15
CA MET A 20 1.67 -26.10 -1.58
C MET A 20 0.23 -26.09 -2.07
N ASP A 21 -0.73 -26.52 -1.23
CA ASP A 21 -2.15 -26.47 -1.56
C ASP A 21 -2.66 -25.03 -1.59
N LEU A 22 -2.24 -24.22 -0.62
CA LEU A 22 -2.54 -22.79 -0.59
C LEU A 22 -1.98 -22.06 -1.83
N MET A 23 -0.73 -22.33 -2.18
CA MET A 23 -0.07 -21.74 -3.35
C MET A 23 -0.78 -22.13 -4.65
N PHE A 24 -1.15 -23.41 -4.79
CA PHE A 24 -1.89 -23.89 -5.96
C PHE A 24 -3.25 -23.21 -6.08
N GLN A 25 -3.99 -23.08 -4.97
CA GLN A 25 -5.27 -22.39 -4.94
C GLN A 25 -5.14 -20.91 -5.32
N ALA A 26 -4.15 -20.19 -4.76
CA ALA A 26 -3.90 -18.81 -5.08
C ALA A 26 -3.56 -18.61 -6.57
N GLN A 27 -2.70 -19.48 -7.12
CA GLN A 27 -2.35 -19.45 -8.55
C GLN A 27 -3.52 -19.75 -9.46
N GLN A 28 -4.44 -20.65 -9.07
CA GLN A 28 -5.68 -20.90 -9.82
C GLN A 28 -6.55 -19.64 -9.86
N VAL A 29 -6.72 -18.96 -8.71
CA VAL A 29 -7.46 -17.69 -8.63
C VAL A 29 -6.81 -16.63 -9.52
N HIS A 30 -5.48 -16.48 -9.44
CA HIS A 30 -4.74 -15.52 -10.28
C HIS A 30 -5.05 -15.77 -11.78
N ARG A 31 -4.93 -17.00 -12.26
CA ARG A 31 -5.12 -17.34 -13.68
C ARG A 31 -6.56 -17.21 -14.17
N GLN A 32 -7.54 -17.21 -13.27
CA GLN A 32 -8.94 -16.97 -13.61
C GLN A 32 -9.27 -15.49 -13.79
N HIS A 33 -8.53 -14.60 -13.12
CA HIS A 33 -8.84 -13.16 -13.06
C HIS A 33 -7.82 -12.29 -13.80
N PHE A 34 -6.59 -12.79 -14.03
CA PHE A 34 -5.50 -12.04 -14.65
C PHE A 34 -4.77 -12.85 -15.73
N GLU A 35 -4.07 -12.16 -16.61
CA GLU A 35 -3.12 -12.79 -17.53
C GLU A 35 -1.99 -13.46 -16.75
N ALA A 36 -1.82 -14.78 -16.92
CA ALA A 36 -1.02 -15.65 -16.07
C ALA A 36 0.44 -15.21 -15.87
N ASN A 37 1.06 -14.58 -16.87
CA ASN A 37 2.49 -14.26 -16.88
C ASN A 37 2.73 -12.75 -17.05
N ARG A 38 1.72 -11.92 -16.75
CA ARG A 38 1.83 -10.47 -16.82
C ARG A 38 1.96 -9.85 -15.45
N VAL A 39 3.00 -9.06 -15.25
CA VAL A 39 3.24 -8.29 -14.03
C VAL A 39 3.18 -6.81 -14.33
N GLN A 40 2.41 -6.05 -13.56
CA GLN A 40 2.40 -4.60 -13.67
C GLN A 40 3.58 -4.00 -12.90
N LEU A 41 4.40 -3.23 -13.58
CA LEU A 41 5.50 -2.48 -12.97
C LEU A 41 5.01 -1.11 -12.50
N SER A 42 5.39 -0.74 -11.28
CA SER A 42 5.11 0.57 -10.68
C SER A 42 6.40 1.17 -10.13
N THR A 43 6.57 2.46 -10.33
CA THR A 43 7.67 3.23 -9.73
C THR A 43 7.11 4.17 -8.68
N LEU A 44 7.82 4.35 -7.58
CA LEU A 44 7.46 5.26 -6.48
C LEU A 44 8.54 6.34 -6.34
N ILE A 45 8.11 7.58 -6.18
CA ILE A 45 8.96 8.71 -5.77
C ILE A 45 8.43 9.35 -4.49
N SER A 46 9.33 9.76 -3.59
CA SER A 46 9.00 10.70 -2.53
C SER A 46 9.01 12.12 -3.10
N ILE A 47 7.85 12.75 -3.19
CA ILE A 47 7.74 14.13 -3.68
C ILE A 47 7.91 15.16 -2.57
N LYS A 48 7.83 14.74 -1.31
CA LYS A 48 8.17 15.51 -0.12
C LYS A 48 8.65 14.57 0.97
N THR A 49 9.87 14.75 1.44
CA THR A 49 10.56 13.86 2.37
C THR A 49 10.65 14.45 3.76
N GLY A 50 10.45 13.62 4.79
CA GLY A 50 10.70 13.95 6.19
C GLY A 50 9.69 14.91 6.83
N ALA A 51 9.84 15.08 8.14
CA ALA A 51 8.99 15.93 9.00
C ALA A 51 7.49 15.61 8.96
N CYS A 52 7.12 14.33 8.76
CA CYS A 52 5.75 13.88 8.91
C CYS A 52 5.32 13.98 10.38
N PRO A 53 4.17 14.61 10.71
CA PRO A 53 3.72 14.73 12.09
C PRO A 53 3.13 13.44 12.69
N GLU A 54 3.04 12.36 11.92
CA GLU A 54 2.56 11.07 12.38
C GLU A 54 3.70 10.24 13.02
N ASP A 55 3.36 9.42 14.01
CA ASP A 55 4.29 8.59 14.78
C ASP A 55 4.36 7.13 14.35
N CYS A 56 4.07 6.83 13.08
CA CYS A 56 4.12 5.46 12.57
C CYS A 56 5.46 4.80 12.89
N ALA A 57 5.44 3.75 13.73
CA ALA A 57 6.64 3.14 14.33
C ALA A 57 7.63 2.56 13.32
N TYR A 58 7.18 2.26 12.10
CA TYR A 58 8.01 1.75 11.00
C TYR A 58 8.60 2.85 10.11
N CYS A 59 8.16 4.11 10.26
CA CYS A 59 8.34 5.11 9.20
C CYS A 59 9.48 6.08 9.48
N PRO A 60 10.56 6.07 8.66
CA PRO A 60 11.66 7.02 8.84
C PRO A 60 11.30 8.47 8.50
N GLN A 61 10.15 8.70 7.87
CA GLN A 61 9.65 10.04 7.52
C GLN A 61 9.07 10.80 8.72
N SER A 62 8.84 10.10 9.86
CA SER A 62 8.24 10.67 11.07
C SER A 62 9.12 11.74 11.69
N ALA A 63 8.51 12.84 12.16
CA ALA A 63 9.20 13.86 12.97
C ALA A 63 9.42 13.42 14.42
N HIS A 64 8.87 12.27 14.84
CA HIS A 64 9.00 11.74 16.19
C HIS A 64 10.29 10.94 16.39
N TYR A 65 10.97 10.54 15.30
CA TYR A 65 12.14 9.66 15.33
C TYR A 65 13.35 10.35 14.71
N ASP A 66 14.54 10.02 15.22
CA ASP A 66 15.80 10.50 14.67
C ASP A 66 16.41 9.42 13.77
N THR A 67 16.08 9.53 12.50
CA THR A 67 16.47 8.56 11.45
C THR A 67 17.51 9.13 10.49
N GLU A 68 18.12 10.26 10.82
CA GLU A 68 19.08 10.99 9.97
C GLU A 68 18.51 11.41 8.59
N LEU A 69 17.19 11.23 8.39
CA LEU A 69 16.54 11.58 7.13
C LEU A 69 16.40 13.10 6.99
N GLU A 70 17.02 13.67 5.96
CA GLU A 70 16.92 15.09 5.68
C GLU A 70 15.50 15.51 5.29
N LYS A 71 15.10 16.70 5.75
CA LYS A 71 13.79 17.28 5.43
C LYS A 71 13.87 17.99 4.09
N GLU A 72 13.04 17.57 3.17
CA GLU A 72 12.91 18.18 1.85
C GLU A 72 11.57 18.90 1.70
N LYS A 73 11.57 19.96 0.92
CA LYS A 73 10.34 20.62 0.48
C LYS A 73 9.66 19.79 -0.62
N LEU A 74 8.41 20.13 -0.92
CA LEU A 74 7.73 19.58 -2.09
C LEU A 74 8.58 19.82 -3.35
N LEU A 75 8.91 18.74 -4.05
CA LEU A 75 9.75 18.79 -5.26
C LEU A 75 9.10 19.63 -6.36
N PRO A 76 9.88 20.36 -7.13
CA PRO A 76 9.40 21.03 -8.34
C PRO A 76 8.78 20.04 -9.33
N ILE A 77 7.72 20.43 -10.03
CA ILE A 77 7.05 19.58 -11.03
C ILE A 77 8.04 19.04 -12.08
N ALA A 78 8.98 19.87 -12.52
CA ALA A 78 9.98 19.47 -13.51
C ALA A 78 10.85 18.28 -13.06
N GLU A 79 11.23 18.23 -11.80
CA GLU A 79 12.01 17.11 -11.23
C GLU A 79 11.17 15.82 -11.16
N ILE A 80 9.89 15.95 -10.76
CA ILE A 80 8.97 14.82 -10.73
C ILE A 80 8.74 14.26 -12.14
N LEU A 81 8.61 15.12 -13.14
CA LEU A 81 8.42 14.70 -14.53
C LEU A 81 9.65 13.98 -15.10
N VAL A 82 10.87 14.39 -14.72
CA VAL A 82 12.09 13.66 -15.09
C VAL A 82 12.03 12.21 -14.53
N ALA A 83 11.67 12.05 -13.27
CA ALA A 83 11.54 10.73 -12.67
C ALA A 83 10.38 9.91 -13.30
N ALA A 84 9.27 10.56 -13.63
CA ALA A 84 8.14 9.91 -14.30
C ALA A 84 8.52 9.45 -15.73
N GLN A 85 9.29 10.25 -16.48
CA GLN A 85 9.78 9.83 -17.80
C GLN A 85 10.76 8.65 -17.69
N GLN A 86 11.67 8.66 -16.71
CA GLN A 86 12.54 7.52 -16.43
C GLN A 86 11.75 6.24 -16.11
N ALA A 87 10.62 6.37 -15.38
CA ALA A 87 9.74 5.25 -15.11
C ALA A 87 9.09 4.71 -16.40
N VAL A 88 8.64 5.58 -17.31
CA VAL A 88 8.14 5.17 -18.65
C VAL A 88 9.22 4.42 -19.43
N ASP A 89 10.43 4.96 -19.48
CA ASP A 89 11.56 4.38 -20.21
C ASP A 89 11.97 3.00 -19.63
N ALA A 90 11.77 2.80 -18.32
CA ALA A 90 11.96 1.53 -17.64
C ALA A 90 10.78 0.55 -17.78
N GLY A 91 9.72 0.91 -18.50
CA GLY A 91 8.55 0.06 -18.75
C GLY A 91 7.51 0.06 -17.63
N ALA A 92 7.57 0.98 -16.67
CA ALA A 92 6.52 1.14 -15.68
C ALA A 92 5.23 1.66 -16.34
N THR A 93 4.09 1.12 -15.89
CA THR A 93 2.77 1.59 -16.35
C THR A 93 2.04 2.40 -15.28
N ARG A 94 2.56 2.39 -14.04
CA ARG A 94 2.04 3.18 -12.92
C ARG A 94 3.17 3.97 -12.26
N PHE A 95 2.88 5.22 -11.92
CA PHE A 95 3.76 6.09 -11.18
C PHE A 95 3.12 6.53 -9.87
N CYS A 96 3.77 6.23 -8.76
CA CYS A 96 3.28 6.52 -7.43
C CYS A 96 4.05 7.70 -6.83
N MET A 97 3.34 8.63 -6.21
CA MET A 97 3.87 9.85 -5.60
C MET A 97 3.55 9.86 -4.11
N GLY A 98 4.56 9.73 -3.26
CA GLY A 98 4.42 9.76 -1.81
C GLY A 98 4.86 11.09 -1.23
N ALA A 99 4.15 11.60 -0.21
CA ALA A 99 4.55 12.78 0.54
C ALA A 99 4.40 12.57 2.05
N ALA A 100 5.39 13.03 2.81
CA ALA A 100 5.42 12.96 4.26
C ALA A 100 4.49 14.01 4.88
N TRP A 101 3.18 13.77 4.79
CA TRP A 101 2.13 14.62 5.35
C TRP A 101 1.11 13.84 6.18
N ARG A 102 0.55 14.53 7.17
CA ARG A 102 -0.72 14.12 7.76
C ARG A 102 -1.88 14.34 6.76
N ASN A 103 -1.83 15.48 6.05
CA ASN A 103 -2.81 15.92 5.08
C ASN A 103 -2.13 17.00 4.20
N PRO A 104 -2.40 17.08 2.89
CA PRO A 104 -1.89 18.15 2.06
C PRO A 104 -2.39 19.51 2.53
N SER A 105 -1.50 20.50 2.63
CA SER A 105 -1.91 21.87 2.95
C SER A 105 -2.60 22.53 1.75
N ASP A 106 -3.51 23.49 2.00
CA ASP A 106 -4.17 24.26 0.95
C ASP A 106 -3.17 25.04 0.08
N ARG A 107 -1.99 25.33 0.61
CA ARG A 107 -0.90 26.00 -0.11
C ARG A 107 -0.21 25.08 -1.10
N GLU A 108 -0.01 23.80 -0.74
CA GLU A 108 0.75 22.84 -1.54
C GLU A 108 -0.13 22.02 -2.49
N LEU A 109 -1.41 21.86 -2.16
CA LEU A 109 -2.37 21.09 -2.96
C LEU A 109 -2.44 21.51 -4.43
N PRO A 110 -2.47 22.82 -4.79
CA PRO A 110 -2.49 23.22 -6.20
C PRO A 110 -1.31 22.70 -7.01
N GLN A 111 -0.11 22.65 -6.43
CA GLN A 111 1.07 22.07 -7.09
C GLN A 111 0.93 20.56 -7.26
N VAL A 112 0.37 19.87 -6.26
CA VAL A 112 0.11 18.40 -6.36
C VAL A 112 -0.89 18.12 -7.49
N LEU A 113 -1.98 18.89 -7.60
CA LEU A 113 -2.98 18.74 -8.66
C LEU A 113 -2.35 18.95 -10.06
N ALA A 114 -1.51 19.97 -10.20
CA ALA A 114 -0.77 20.22 -11.43
C ALA A 114 0.21 19.10 -11.77
N THR A 115 0.87 18.54 -10.75
CA THR A 115 1.79 17.38 -10.90
C THR A 115 1.03 16.14 -11.39
N VAL A 116 -0.13 15.83 -10.80
CA VAL A 116 -0.96 14.68 -11.22
C VAL A 116 -1.33 14.81 -12.70
N LYS A 117 -1.82 15.99 -13.14
CA LYS A 117 -2.15 16.23 -14.54
C LYS A 117 -0.95 16.01 -15.46
N ALA A 118 0.20 16.59 -15.12
CA ALA A 118 1.39 16.51 -15.93
C ALA A 118 1.95 15.08 -16.04
N VAL A 119 1.94 14.31 -14.96
CA VAL A 119 2.35 12.89 -14.97
C VAL A 119 1.37 12.06 -15.82
N LYS A 120 0.07 12.36 -15.74
CA LYS A 120 -0.95 11.68 -16.55
C LYS A 120 -0.76 11.89 -18.05
N GLU A 121 -0.29 13.06 -18.47
CA GLU A 121 0.02 13.37 -19.88
C GLU A 121 1.14 12.51 -20.46
N LEU A 122 1.99 11.89 -19.62
CA LEU A 122 2.99 10.91 -20.02
C LEU A 122 2.41 9.51 -20.29
N GLY A 123 1.10 9.32 -20.12
CA GLY A 123 0.41 8.04 -20.35
C GLY A 123 0.51 7.07 -19.17
N LEU A 124 1.01 7.50 -18.02
CA LEU A 124 1.11 6.69 -16.81
C LEU A 124 -0.21 6.66 -16.05
N GLU A 125 -0.52 5.53 -15.48
CA GLU A 125 -1.51 5.41 -14.41
C GLU A 125 -0.95 6.07 -13.14
N THR A 126 -1.70 7.01 -12.55
CA THR A 126 -1.21 7.81 -11.43
C THR A 126 -1.70 7.25 -10.09
N CYS A 127 -0.81 7.24 -9.09
CA CYS A 127 -1.13 6.88 -7.72
C CYS A 127 -0.50 7.91 -6.76
N ALA A 128 -1.20 8.26 -5.69
CA ALA A 128 -0.67 9.18 -4.69
C ALA A 128 -0.90 8.68 -3.26
N THR A 129 0.07 8.97 -2.38
CA THR A 129 0.03 8.74 -0.93
C THR A 129 0.34 10.06 -0.24
N LEU A 130 -0.69 10.79 0.19
CA LEU A 130 -0.56 12.17 0.70
C LEU A 130 -1.08 12.31 2.14
N GLY A 131 -1.23 11.20 2.85
CA GLY A 131 -1.84 11.17 4.18
C GLY A 131 -3.37 11.06 4.12
N MET A 132 -4.06 11.57 5.15
CA MET A 132 -5.53 11.59 5.22
C MET A 132 -6.09 12.67 4.30
N LEU A 133 -7.11 12.35 3.52
CA LEU A 133 -7.78 13.33 2.66
C LEU A 133 -9.10 13.80 3.25
N LYS A 134 -9.34 15.10 3.18
CA LYS A 134 -10.68 15.64 3.31
C LYS A 134 -11.50 15.35 2.04
N PRO A 135 -12.84 15.24 2.13
CA PRO A 135 -13.68 14.97 0.96
C PRO A 135 -13.42 15.91 -0.23
N GLU A 136 -13.23 17.20 0.03
CA GLU A 136 -12.97 18.23 -0.99
C GLU A 136 -11.62 18.00 -1.68
N GLN A 137 -10.59 17.58 -0.92
CA GLN A 137 -9.27 17.27 -1.48
C GLN A 137 -9.32 16.00 -2.35
N ALA A 138 -10.05 14.97 -1.89
CA ALA A 138 -10.26 13.76 -2.68
C ALA A 138 -10.95 14.08 -4.02
N LYS A 139 -11.99 14.92 -3.99
CA LYS A 139 -12.68 15.37 -5.20
C LYS A 139 -11.76 16.13 -6.15
N GLN A 140 -10.96 17.08 -5.65
CA GLN A 140 -10.01 17.85 -6.46
C GLN A 140 -8.94 16.95 -7.11
N LEU A 141 -8.45 15.94 -6.38
CA LEU A 141 -7.50 14.95 -6.91
C LEU A 141 -8.13 14.10 -8.02
N ALA A 142 -9.37 13.66 -7.84
CA ALA A 142 -10.12 12.93 -8.86
C ALA A 142 -10.34 13.79 -10.12
N GLU A 143 -10.73 15.06 -9.96
CA GLU A 143 -10.89 16.03 -11.05
C GLU A 143 -9.56 16.34 -11.77
N ALA A 144 -8.42 16.25 -11.06
CA ALA A 144 -7.09 16.35 -11.64
C ALA A 144 -6.67 15.10 -12.44
N GLY A 145 -7.43 14.01 -12.35
CA GLY A 145 -7.20 12.76 -13.07
C GLY A 145 -6.39 11.74 -12.30
N LEU A 146 -6.31 11.81 -10.96
CA LEU A 146 -5.67 10.79 -10.15
C LEU A 146 -6.44 9.47 -10.25
N ASP A 147 -5.76 8.40 -10.68
CA ASP A 147 -6.39 7.10 -10.89
C ASP A 147 -6.54 6.32 -9.58
N TYR A 148 -5.50 6.35 -8.73
CA TYR A 148 -5.44 5.61 -7.47
C TYR A 148 -5.02 6.50 -6.31
N TYR A 149 -5.63 6.27 -5.17
CA TYR A 149 -5.13 6.81 -3.90
C TYR A 149 -4.67 5.69 -2.98
N ASN A 150 -3.42 5.74 -2.57
CA ASN A 150 -2.86 4.78 -1.62
C ASN A 150 -3.05 5.27 -0.18
N HIS A 151 -3.72 4.45 0.62
CA HIS A 151 -3.86 4.65 2.05
C HIS A 151 -3.98 3.31 2.75
N ASN A 152 -2.86 2.75 3.14
CA ASN A 152 -2.82 1.42 3.76
C ASN A 152 -3.53 1.42 5.12
N LEU A 153 -4.11 0.29 5.50
CA LEU A 153 -4.56 0.03 6.87
C LEU A 153 -3.38 -0.30 7.80
N ASP A 154 -2.24 -0.63 7.23
CA ASP A 154 -0.96 -1.03 7.81
C ASP A 154 -1.04 -2.38 8.54
N THR A 155 -1.95 -2.56 9.49
CA THR A 155 -2.13 -3.80 10.25
C THR A 155 -3.62 -4.04 10.58
N SER A 156 -3.92 -4.95 11.51
CA SER A 156 -5.28 -5.14 12.05
C SER A 156 -5.70 -3.98 12.95
N GLU A 157 -7.01 -3.81 13.13
CA GLU A 157 -7.56 -2.85 14.10
C GLU A 157 -7.04 -3.12 15.52
N ASN A 158 -6.92 -4.40 15.91
CA ASN A 158 -6.49 -4.78 17.25
C ASN A 158 -5.00 -4.47 17.52
N TYR A 159 -4.17 -4.46 16.51
CA TYR A 159 -2.73 -4.20 16.63
C TYR A 159 -2.36 -2.76 16.29
N TYR A 160 -3.29 -1.99 15.75
CA TYR A 160 -3.03 -0.66 15.19
C TYR A 160 -2.41 0.32 16.20
N ASP A 161 -2.93 0.36 17.43
CA ASP A 161 -2.46 1.28 18.47
C ASP A 161 -1.05 0.95 19.00
N GLN A 162 -0.50 -0.24 18.67
CA GLN A 162 0.89 -0.58 18.94
C GLN A 162 1.84 0.07 17.93
N ILE A 163 1.32 0.49 16.78
CA ILE A 163 2.12 0.98 15.66
C ILE A 163 1.96 2.48 15.44
N ILE A 164 0.75 3.02 15.67
CA ILE A 164 0.42 4.43 15.39
C ILE A 164 -0.51 4.93 16.48
N THR A 165 -0.18 6.07 17.10
CA THR A 165 -1.01 6.69 18.14
C THR A 165 -1.55 8.08 17.76
N THR A 166 -0.98 8.72 16.74
CA THR A 166 -1.35 10.08 16.30
C THR A 166 -2.63 10.15 15.48
N ARG A 167 -3.16 9.01 15.04
CA ARG A 167 -4.43 8.86 14.32
C ARG A 167 -5.02 7.49 14.60
N THR A 168 -6.33 7.36 14.44
CA THR A 168 -7.08 6.13 14.71
C THR A 168 -7.16 5.22 13.47
N TYR A 169 -7.51 3.96 13.68
CA TYR A 169 -7.82 3.04 12.59
C TYR A 169 -9.04 3.52 11.78
N GLN A 170 -10.03 4.13 12.44
CA GLN A 170 -11.21 4.69 11.79
C GLN A 170 -10.85 5.84 10.83
N ASP A 171 -9.87 6.70 11.18
CA ASP A 171 -9.40 7.76 10.29
C ASP A 171 -8.88 7.19 8.95
N ARG A 172 -8.30 5.98 8.98
CA ARG A 172 -7.88 5.26 7.77
C ARG A 172 -9.08 4.85 6.91
N LEU A 173 -10.08 4.25 7.54
CA LEU A 173 -11.30 3.82 6.86
C LEU A 173 -12.07 5.01 6.28
N ASP A 174 -12.18 6.11 7.02
CA ASP A 174 -12.85 7.34 6.57
C ASP A 174 -12.14 7.96 5.36
N THR A 175 -10.80 7.92 5.35
CA THR A 175 -10.03 8.34 4.17
C THR A 175 -10.32 7.46 2.95
N LEU A 176 -10.36 6.15 3.12
CA LEU A 176 -10.70 5.22 2.03
C LEU A 176 -12.12 5.46 1.50
N GLN A 177 -13.07 5.77 2.40
CA GLN A 177 -14.43 6.12 2.00
C GLN A 177 -14.46 7.42 1.21
N SER A 178 -13.76 8.48 1.65
CA SER A 178 -13.65 9.75 0.91
C SER A 178 -13.06 9.56 -0.50
N VAL A 179 -12.08 8.68 -0.64
CA VAL A 179 -11.48 8.30 -1.94
C VAL A 179 -12.53 7.63 -2.84
N ARG A 180 -13.32 6.71 -2.29
CA ARG A 180 -14.40 6.02 -3.01
C ARG A 180 -15.49 6.98 -3.46
N ASP A 181 -15.93 7.87 -2.58
CA ASP A 181 -16.98 8.85 -2.86
C ASP A 181 -16.56 9.84 -3.95
N ALA A 182 -15.25 10.11 -4.04
CA ALA A 182 -14.68 10.92 -5.13
C ALA A 182 -14.53 10.16 -6.46
N GLY A 183 -14.80 8.85 -6.51
CA GLY A 183 -14.74 8.04 -7.72
C GLY A 183 -13.34 7.53 -8.09
N MET A 184 -12.35 7.69 -7.23
CA MET A 184 -11.00 7.12 -7.43
C MET A 184 -10.92 5.65 -7.04
N ASN A 185 -9.96 4.94 -7.63
CA ASN A 185 -9.62 3.61 -7.20
C ASN A 185 -8.84 3.64 -5.88
N VAL A 186 -9.06 2.62 -5.05
CA VAL A 186 -8.36 2.46 -3.77
C VAL A 186 -7.17 1.54 -3.94
N CYS A 187 -6.01 2.00 -3.45
CA CYS A 187 -4.84 1.19 -3.19
C CYS A 187 -4.68 1.10 -1.66
N ALA A 188 -4.98 -0.05 -1.07
CA ALA A 188 -4.89 -0.23 0.38
C ALA A 188 -4.46 -1.66 0.72
N GLY A 189 -3.47 -1.77 1.56
CA GLY A 189 -2.90 -3.02 2.04
C GLY A 189 -2.32 -2.84 3.42
N GLY A 190 -1.22 -3.53 3.69
CA GLY A 190 -0.56 -3.47 4.99
C GLY A 190 0.92 -3.75 4.94
N ILE A 191 1.51 -3.75 6.12
CA ILE A 191 2.91 -4.09 6.38
C ILE A 191 2.90 -5.29 7.32
N VAL A 192 3.67 -6.30 6.99
CA VAL A 192 3.84 -7.50 7.83
C VAL A 192 5.29 -7.61 8.31
N GLY A 193 5.47 -8.20 9.48
CA GLY A 193 6.75 -8.27 10.15
C GLY A 193 7.01 -7.12 11.15
N MET A 194 5.96 -6.43 11.58
CA MET A 194 6.03 -5.37 12.59
C MET A 194 5.90 -5.89 14.04
N GLY A 195 5.98 -7.22 14.24
CA GLY A 195 5.75 -7.88 15.52
C GLY A 195 4.32 -8.38 15.72
N GLU A 196 3.47 -8.20 14.73
CA GLU A 196 2.10 -8.69 14.72
C GLU A 196 2.03 -10.23 14.62
N GLY A 197 0.97 -10.83 15.16
CA GLY A 197 0.69 -12.24 15.03
C GLY A 197 -0.10 -12.60 13.77
N GLN A 198 -0.24 -13.92 13.51
CA GLN A 198 -1.08 -14.42 12.41
C GLN A 198 -2.53 -13.92 12.53
N SER A 199 -3.08 -13.79 13.74
CA SER A 199 -4.42 -13.25 13.98
C SER A 199 -4.59 -11.84 13.45
N ASP A 200 -3.53 -11.03 13.49
CA ASP A 200 -3.55 -9.65 13.00
C ASP A 200 -3.46 -9.62 11.48
N ARG A 201 -2.64 -10.47 10.87
CA ARG A 201 -2.62 -10.65 9.40
C ARG A 201 -3.98 -11.09 8.86
N ILE A 202 -4.65 -12.01 9.56
CA ILE A 202 -6.03 -12.41 9.27
C ILE A 202 -6.99 -11.22 9.40
N GLY A 203 -6.88 -10.45 10.49
CA GLY A 203 -7.71 -9.26 10.74
C GLY A 203 -7.57 -8.22 9.64
N LEU A 204 -6.34 -7.88 9.25
CA LEU A 204 -6.04 -6.96 8.17
C LEU A 204 -6.68 -7.40 6.84
N LEU A 205 -6.39 -8.63 6.40
CA LEU A 205 -6.88 -9.13 5.12
C LEU A 205 -8.41 -9.24 5.09
N ARG A 206 -9.01 -9.70 6.20
CA ARG A 206 -10.47 -9.78 6.34
C ARG A 206 -11.11 -8.39 6.24
N THR A 207 -10.54 -7.37 6.91
CA THR A 207 -11.07 -6.01 6.82
C THR A 207 -11.03 -5.50 5.37
N LEU A 208 -9.89 -5.61 4.70
CA LEU A 208 -9.74 -5.20 3.28
C LEU A 208 -10.74 -5.93 2.37
N ALA A 209 -10.85 -7.24 2.52
CA ALA A 209 -11.75 -8.07 1.73
C ALA A 209 -13.23 -7.78 1.98
N ASN A 210 -13.60 -7.37 3.17
CA ASN A 210 -14.98 -7.09 3.58
C ASN A 210 -15.40 -5.63 3.43
N LEU A 211 -14.54 -4.74 2.97
CA LEU A 211 -14.95 -3.38 2.60
C LEU A 211 -16.12 -3.42 1.60
N PRO A 212 -17.01 -2.45 1.54
CA PRO A 212 -18.13 -2.41 0.59
C PRO A 212 -17.73 -2.75 -0.85
N LYS A 213 -16.53 -2.32 -1.24
CA LYS A 213 -15.81 -2.77 -2.44
C LYS A 213 -14.35 -3.00 -2.04
N ALA A 214 -13.79 -4.18 -2.32
CA ALA A 214 -12.37 -4.44 -2.07
C ALA A 214 -11.50 -3.41 -2.78
N PRO A 215 -10.31 -3.11 -2.26
CA PRO A 215 -9.36 -2.26 -2.96
C PRO A 215 -9.03 -2.85 -4.34
N GLU A 216 -8.89 -2.01 -5.34
CA GLU A 216 -8.42 -2.44 -6.67
C GLU A 216 -6.96 -2.85 -6.65
N SER A 217 -6.20 -2.34 -5.68
CA SER A 217 -4.78 -2.64 -5.50
C SER A 217 -4.48 -2.87 -4.02
N VAL A 218 -3.81 -4.00 -3.73
CA VAL A 218 -3.51 -4.44 -2.36
C VAL A 218 -2.01 -4.68 -2.22
N PRO A 219 -1.22 -3.67 -1.83
CA PRO A 219 0.19 -3.85 -1.54
C PRO A 219 0.37 -4.62 -0.23
N ILE A 220 1.11 -5.72 -0.29
CA ILE A 220 1.63 -6.43 0.87
C ILE A 220 3.11 -6.07 0.98
N ASN A 221 3.43 -5.31 2.02
CA ASN A 221 4.78 -4.83 2.29
C ASN A 221 5.42 -5.72 3.35
N MET A 222 6.67 -6.08 3.17
CA MET A 222 7.50 -6.59 4.25
C MET A 222 8.18 -5.41 4.94
N LEU A 223 8.20 -5.42 6.26
CA LEU A 223 8.88 -4.37 7.02
C LEU A 223 10.34 -4.24 6.56
N VAL A 224 10.75 -3.03 6.25
CA VAL A 224 12.16 -2.66 6.12
C VAL A 224 12.56 -1.96 7.41
N LYS A 225 13.46 -2.58 8.17
CA LYS A 225 13.95 -2.03 9.43
C LYS A 225 14.86 -0.85 9.14
N VAL A 226 14.54 0.29 9.74
CA VAL A 226 15.33 1.51 9.58
C VAL A 226 15.89 1.93 10.93
N PRO A 227 17.21 2.11 11.07
CA PRO A 227 17.82 2.61 12.29
C PRO A 227 17.19 3.91 12.79
N GLY A 228 16.99 4.02 14.10
CA GLY A 228 16.32 5.15 14.73
C GLY A 228 14.80 5.09 14.74
N THR A 229 14.17 4.07 14.12
CA THR A 229 12.74 3.82 14.26
C THR A 229 12.46 2.84 15.41
N PRO A 230 11.26 2.88 16.04
CA PRO A 230 10.91 1.93 17.11
C PRO A 230 10.96 0.46 16.74
N LEU A 231 10.88 0.12 15.45
CA LEU A 231 10.88 -1.25 14.94
C LEU A 231 12.25 -1.70 14.37
N GLU A 232 13.33 -0.97 14.64
CA GLU A 232 14.66 -1.31 14.12
C GLU A 232 15.16 -2.69 14.55
N ASP A 233 14.80 -3.12 15.77
CA ASP A 233 15.25 -4.39 16.38
C ASP A 233 14.14 -5.46 16.45
N VAL A 234 12.99 -5.26 15.80
CA VAL A 234 11.91 -6.27 15.80
C VAL A 234 12.39 -7.56 15.14
N ASP A 235 11.92 -8.72 15.61
CA ASP A 235 12.27 -10.02 15.03
C ASP A 235 11.85 -10.12 13.55
N ASP A 236 12.64 -10.82 12.74
CA ASP A 236 12.31 -11.05 11.34
C ASP A 236 11.08 -11.97 11.22
N LEU A 237 10.21 -11.62 10.28
CA LEU A 237 9.09 -12.49 9.92
C LEU A 237 9.60 -13.69 9.10
N ASP A 238 9.05 -14.88 9.38
CA ASP A 238 9.28 -16.05 8.54
C ASP A 238 8.85 -15.79 7.09
N GLU A 239 9.72 -16.13 6.13
CA GLU A 239 9.48 -15.88 4.70
C GLU A 239 8.20 -16.59 4.20
N PHE A 240 7.94 -17.81 4.68
CA PHE A 240 6.73 -18.56 4.31
C PHE A 240 5.45 -17.91 4.87
N ASP A 241 5.51 -17.27 6.04
CA ASP A 241 4.39 -16.52 6.60
C ASP A 241 4.05 -15.29 5.76
N PHE A 242 5.09 -14.62 5.23
CA PHE A 242 4.90 -13.52 4.28
C PHE A 242 4.23 -13.99 2.99
N ILE A 243 4.75 -15.08 2.39
CA ILE A 243 4.21 -15.64 1.15
C ILE A 243 2.78 -16.14 1.35
N ARG A 244 2.47 -16.80 2.49
CA ARG A 244 1.10 -17.19 2.87
C ARG A 244 0.17 -15.98 2.91
N THR A 245 0.63 -14.86 3.45
CA THR A 245 -0.17 -13.62 3.51
C THR A 245 -0.55 -13.13 2.12
N ILE A 246 0.37 -13.17 1.16
CA ILE A 246 0.11 -12.82 -0.25
C ILE A 246 -0.90 -13.80 -0.86
N ALA A 247 -0.70 -15.11 -0.68
CA ALA A 247 -1.58 -16.15 -1.24
C ALA A 247 -3.01 -16.01 -0.70
N VAL A 248 -3.17 -15.80 0.60
CA VAL A 248 -4.48 -15.57 1.21
C VAL A 248 -5.10 -14.27 0.68
N ALA A 249 -4.34 -13.17 0.59
CA ALA A 249 -4.82 -11.92 0.01
C ALA A 249 -5.37 -12.11 -1.41
N ARG A 250 -4.69 -12.90 -2.26
CA ARG A 250 -5.13 -13.24 -3.61
C ARG A 250 -6.47 -13.98 -3.61
N ILE A 251 -6.63 -14.97 -2.72
CA ILE A 251 -7.85 -15.78 -2.62
C ILE A 251 -9.04 -14.92 -2.14
N LEU A 252 -8.83 -14.08 -1.13
CA LEU A 252 -9.87 -13.24 -0.56
C LEU A 252 -10.33 -12.13 -1.52
N MET A 253 -9.43 -11.62 -2.34
CA MET A 253 -9.64 -10.45 -3.21
C MET A 253 -9.23 -10.78 -4.65
N PRO A 254 -9.98 -11.66 -5.34
CA PRO A 254 -9.58 -12.23 -6.61
C PRO A 254 -9.41 -11.20 -7.73
N ASP A 255 -10.20 -10.12 -7.71
CA ASP A 255 -10.16 -9.05 -8.72
C ASP A 255 -9.14 -7.94 -8.40
N SER A 256 -8.47 -8.01 -7.25
CA SER A 256 -7.50 -7.01 -6.82
C SER A 256 -6.11 -7.30 -7.36
N TYR A 257 -5.37 -6.25 -7.74
CA TYR A 257 -3.93 -6.36 -7.96
C TYR A 257 -3.22 -6.52 -6.61
N VAL A 258 -2.94 -7.76 -6.20
CA VAL A 258 -2.07 -8.02 -5.04
C VAL A 258 -0.64 -7.70 -5.44
N ARG A 259 0.04 -6.82 -4.70
CA ARG A 259 1.34 -6.28 -5.08
C ARG A 259 2.43 -6.67 -4.09
N LEU A 260 3.53 -7.16 -4.61
CA LEU A 260 4.79 -7.20 -3.90
C LEU A 260 5.41 -5.80 -3.96
N SER A 261 5.60 -5.14 -2.81
CA SER A 261 5.98 -3.74 -2.74
C SER A 261 7.22 -3.51 -1.86
N ALA A 262 7.15 -2.77 -0.76
CA ALA A 262 8.31 -2.56 0.10
C ALA A 262 8.86 -3.88 0.68
N GLY A 263 10.17 -3.92 0.95
CA GLY A 263 10.90 -5.10 1.39
C GLY A 263 11.35 -6.03 0.26
N ARG A 264 10.88 -5.83 -0.98
CA ARG A 264 11.23 -6.69 -2.12
C ARG A 264 12.74 -6.75 -2.39
N HIS A 265 13.46 -5.67 -2.16
CA HIS A 265 14.91 -5.61 -2.39
C HIS A 265 15.72 -6.44 -1.37
N GLU A 266 15.13 -6.75 -0.23
CA GLU A 266 15.74 -7.62 0.79
C GLU A 266 15.49 -9.11 0.50
N MET A 267 14.59 -9.42 -0.45
CA MET A 267 14.22 -10.79 -0.81
C MET A 267 15.16 -11.36 -1.87
N ASN A 268 15.54 -12.61 -1.71
CA ASN A 268 16.22 -13.36 -2.77
C ASN A 268 15.26 -13.70 -3.93
N ASP A 269 15.81 -14.14 -5.07
CA ASP A 269 15.01 -14.45 -6.26
C ASP A 269 14.00 -15.57 -6.03
N GLN A 270 14.31 -16.56 -5.18
CA GLN A 270 13.44 -17.68 -4.87
C GLN A 270 12.21 -17.21 -4.09
N MET A 271 12.41 -16.36 -3.08
CA MET A 271 11.31 -15.77 -2.32
C MET A 271 10.42 -14.90 -3.21
N GLN A 272 11.03 -14.05 -4.06
CA GLN A 272 10.26 -13.22 -5.01
C GLN A 272 9.45 -14.10 -5.97
N ALA A 273 10.04 -15.18 -6.51
CA ALA A 273 9.33 -16.10 -7.40
C ALA A 273 8.12 -16.74 -6.71
N LEU A 274 8.25 -17.17 -5.46
CA LEU A 274 7.13 -17.70 -4.67
C LEU A 274 6.06 -16.64 -4.40
N CYS A 275 6.43 -15.38 -4.13
CA CYS A 275 5.49 -14.28 -3.99
C CYS A 275 4.69 -14.02 -5.28
N PHE A 276 5.30 -14.18 -6.47
CA PHE A 276 4.60 -14.06 -7.75
C PHE A 276 3.75 -15.30 -8.09
N MET A 277 4.04 -16.44 -7.49
CA MET A 277 3.19 -17.63 -7.58
C MET A 277 1.95 -17.52 -6.68
N ALA A 278 2.05 -16.78 -5.58
CA ALA A 278 0.96 -16.49 -4.64
C ALA A 278 0.02 -15.36 -5.15
#